data_a2d4026dc5d76e3a1ce3ab02baaea244
#
_entry.id   a2d4026dc5d76e3a1ce3ab02baaea244
#
_cell.length_a   1.000
_cell.length_b   1.000
_cell.length_c   1.000
_cell.angle_alpha   90.00
_cell.angle_beta   90.00
_cell.angle_gamma   90.00
#
_symmetry.space_group_name_H-M   'P 1'
#
loop_
_entity.id
_entity.type
_entity.pdbx_description
1 polymer ?
#
loop_
_entity_poly.entity_id
_entity_poly.type
_entity_poly.pdbx_seq_one_letter_code
_entity_poly.pdbx_strand_id
1 'polypeptide(L)'
;MQKLESRGLVLFNRNYRENDKLVKIFTEQAGKRMFFVRGGGAGKLSAVIQPLTIAEFMMTVNDEGLSFIEDYSQVESFKEITSDIFKLSYATYLAALTDATIADGVTDAQLFVFLEKTLELMEEGLDHEILTNIFEIQVLDRFGVRLNFHECVFCHRVGLPFDFSFKFSGLLCPNHYAE
;
A
#
# COMPACT_ATOMS: atom_id res chain seq x y z
N MET A 1 -8.51 2.01 -24.03
CA MET A 1 -8.62 3.23 -23.20
C MET A 1 -9.97 3.25 -22.53
N GLN A 2 -10.01 3.23 -21.22
CA GLN A 2 -11.24 3.24 -20.44
C GLN A 2 -11.22 4.46 -19.50
N LYS A 3 -12.30 5.24 -19.48
CA LYS A 3 -12.50 6.31 -18.51
C LYS A 3 -13.17 5.74 -17.28
N LEU A 4 -12.64 6.08 -16.11
CA LEU A 4 -13.21 5.65 -14.84
C LEU A 4 -12.89 6.69 -13.75
N GLU A 5 -13.65 6.63 -12.68
CA GLU A 5 -13.42 7.35 -11.44
C GLU A 5 -13.09 6.32 -10.34
N SER A 6 -12.04 6.58 -9.57
CA SER A 6 -11.64 5.70 -8.49
C SER A 6 -10.84 6.44 -7.43
N ARG A 7 -11.08 6.08 -6.19
CA ARG A 7 -10.22 6.44 -5.08
C ARG A 7 -8.83 5.86 -5.31
N GLY A 8 -7.80 6.66 -5.07
CA GLY A 8 -6.42 6.26 -5.30
C GLY A 8 -5.45 6.93 -4.35
N LEU A 9 -4.38 6.22 -4.03
CA LEU A 9 -3.26 6.71 -3.21
C LEU A 9 -2.02 6.84 -4.09
N VAL A 10 -1.40 8.01 -4.05
CA VAL A 10 -0.13 8.26 -4.75
C VAL A 10 1.00 7.58 -3.99
N LEU A 11 1.60 6.55 -4.60
CA LEU A 11 2.70 5.81 -4.01
C LEU A 11 4.02 6.58 -4.15
N PHE A 12 4.29 7.08 -5.35
CA PHE A 12 5.45 7.94 -5.62
C PHE A 12 5.25 8.76 -6.90
N ASN A 13 6.06 9.79 -7.07
CA ASN A 13 6.23 10.50 -8.33
C ASN A 13 7.71 10.62 -8.70
N ARG A 14 7.98 10.81 -9.98
CA ARG A 14 9.32 11.10 -10.48
C ARG A 14 9.27 12.09 -11.64
N ASN A 15 10.30 12.89 -11.77
CA ASN A 15 10.43 13.80 -12.90
C ASN A 15 10.60 13.00 -14.20
N TYR A 16 9.96 13.48 -15.25
CA TYR A 16 10.05 12.92 -16.59
C TYR A 16 10.13 14.08 -17.59
N ARG A 17 11.26 14.18 -18.32
CA ARG A 17 11.60 15.37 -19.12
C ARG A 17 11.65 16.64 -18.26
N GLU A 18 11.62 17.83 -18.91
CA GLU A 18 11.84 19.10 -18.21
C GLU A 18 10.72 19.46 -17.23
N ASN A 19 9.45 19.25 -17.61
CA ASN A 19 8.30 19.72 -16.82
C ASN A 19 7.23 18.66 -16.56
N ASP A 20 7.45 17.42 -17.00
CA ASP A 20 6.47 16.36 -16.87
C ASP A 20 6.79 15.45 -15.67
N LYS A 21 5.80 14.73 -15.20
CA LYS A 21 5.95 13.74 -14.14
C LYS A 21 5.34 12.39 -14.52
N LEU A 22 5.97 11.34 -14.03
CA LEU A 22 5.37 10.02 -13.94
C LEU A 22 4.94 9.80 -12.49
N VAL A 23 3.67 9.45 -12.29
CA VAL A 23 3.05 9.28 -10.99
C VAL A 23 2.52 7.87 -10.87
N LYS A 24 2.99 7.14 -9.87
CA LYS A 24 2.47 5.82 -9.57
C LYS A 24 1.33 5.96 -8.58
N ILE A 25 0.15 5.51 -8.99
CA ILE A 25 -1.04 5.54 -8.14
C ILE A 25 -1.56 4.11 -7.96
N PHE A 26 -1.82 3.72 -6.73
CA PHE A 26 -2.59 2.54 -6.40
C PHE A 26 -4.05 2.94 -6.28
N THR A 27 -4.88 2.43 -7.14
CA THR A 27 -6.31 2.74 -7.21
C THR A 27 -7.14 1.54 -6.78
N GLU A 28 -8.26 1.79 -6.14
CA GLU A 28 -9.16 0.75 -5.65
C GLU A 28 -9.74 -0.08 -6.81
N GLN A 29 -10.15 0.58 -7.92
CA GLN A 29 -10.88 -0.07 -9.02
C GLN A 29 -10.01 -0.46 -10.20
N ALA A 30 -8.88 0.22 -10.45
CA ALA A 30 -8.03 -0.04 -11.61
C ALA A 30 -6.65 -0.62 -11.25
N GLY A 31 -6.43 -0.92 -9.95
CA GLY A 31 -5.16 -1.43 -9.46
C GLY A 31 -4.04 -0.39 -9.52
N LYS A 32 -2.81 -0.85 -9.47
CA LYS A 32 -1.62 -0.01 -9.47
C LYS A 32 -1.21 0.33 -10.89
N ARG A 33 -1.06 1.63 -11.21
CA ARG A 33 -0.74 2.08 -12.56
C ARG A 33 0.19 3.30 -12.56
N MET A 34 0.92 3.47 -13.68
CA MET A 34 1.73 4.64 -13.94
C MET A 34 0.93 5.66 -14.76
N PHE A 35 0.86 6.88 -14.25
CA PHE A 35 0.17 8.00 -14.89
C PHE A 35 1.17 9.01 -15.41
N PHE A 36 0.95 9.52 -16.63
CA PHE A 36 1.70 10.64 -17.17
C PHE A 36 0.98 11.95 -16.87
N VAL A 37 1.70 12.89 -16.27
CA VAL A 37 1.18 14.22 -15.91
C VAL A 37 2.03 15.27 -16.58
N ARG A 38 1.44 15.94 -17.59
CA ARG A 38 2.09 17.04 -18.31
C ARG A 38 2.16 18.28 -17.42
N GLY A 39 3.31 18.95 -17.37
CA GLY A 39 3.48 20.14 -16.56
C GLY A 39 3.29 19.91 -15.06
N GLY A 40 3.54 18.70 -14.58
CA GLY A 40 3.23 18.24 -13.22
C GLY A 40 3.93 18.99 -12.08
N GLY A 41 4.85 19.91 -12.40
CA GLY A 41 5.52 20.75 -11.41
C GLY A 41 4.77 22.03 -11.03
N ALA A 42 3.85 22.52 -11.87
CA ALA A 42 3.18 23.81 -11.68
C ALA A 42 1.69 23.84 -12.09
N GLY A 43 1.14 22.71 -12.54
CA GLY A 43 -0.25 22.61 -13.01
C GLY A 43 -1.27 22.37 -11.91
N LYS A 44 -2.56 22.32 -12.28
CA LYS A 44 -3.70 22.00 -11.41
C LYS A 44 -3.45 20.73 -10.58
N LEU A 45 -2.77 19.74 -11.14
CA LEU A 45 -2.51 18.44 -10.50
C LEU A 45 -1.30 18.46 -9.55
N SER A 46 -0.52 19.52 -9.48
CA SER A 46 0.76 19.54 -8.74
C SER A 46 0.63 19.20 -7.25
N ALA A 47 -0.46 19.60 -6.61
CA ALA A 47 -0.71 19.32 -5.20
C ALA A 47 -1.16 17.87 -4.97
N VAL A 48 -2.02 17.34 -5.85
CA VAL A 48 -2.64 16.02 -5.67
C VAL A 48 -1.74 14.85 -6.06
N ILE A 49 -0.68 15.09 -6.82
CA ILE A 49 0.27 14.06 -7.23
C ILE A 49 1.46 13.89 -6.27
N GLN A 50 1.39 14.50 -5.08
CA GLN A 50 2.42 14.30 -4.07
C GLN A 50 2.28 12.89 -3.45
N PRO A 51 3.40 12.21 -3.12
CA PRO A 51 3.34 10.92 -2.42
C PRO A 51 2.49 10.99 -1.16
N LEU A 52 1.81 9.91 -0.84
CA LEU A 52 0.89 9.77 0.30
C LEU A 52 -0.36 10.67 0.23
N THR A 53 -0.68 11.20 -0.93
CA THR A 53 -1.97 11.89 -1.15
C THR A 53 -3.02 10.89 -1.62
N ILE A 54 -4.20 10.93 -1.02
CA ILE A 54 -5.38 10.19 -1.45
C ILE A 54 -6.36 11.16 -2.11
N ALA A 55 -6.97 10.73 -3.21
CA ALA A 55 -8.03 11.49 -3.87
C ALA A 55 -8.94 10.59 -4.69
N GLU A 56 -10.12 11.08 -5.02
CA GLU A 56 -10.94 10.55 -6.10
C GLU A 56 -10.38 11.05 -7.42
N PHE A 57 -9.82 10.16 -8.23
CA PHE A 57 -9.24 10.50 -9.51
C PHE A 57 -10.18 10.15 -10.67
N MET A 58 -10.45 11.13 -11.51
CA MET A 58 -11.02 10.89 -12.85
C MET A 58 -9.88 10.61 -13.80
N MET A 59 -9.87 9.43 -14.40
CA MET A 59 -8.70 8.95 -15.15
C MET A 59 -9.08 8.25 -16.44
N THR A 60 -8.17 8.30 -17.38
CA THR A 60 -8.16 7.43 -18.55
C THR A 60 -7.09 6.36 -18.40
N VAL A 61 -7.53 5.13 -18.27
CA VAL A 61 -6.67 3.96 -18.05
C VAL A 61 -6.38 3.27 -19.37
N ASN A 62 -5.12 2.93 -19.59
CA ASN A 62 -4.65 2.11 -20.70
C ASN A 62 -4.17 0.75 -20.17
N ASP A 63 -4.50 -0.32 -20.86
CA ASP A 63 -4.04 -1.66 -20.52
C ASP A 63 -2.55 -1.83 -20.82
N GLU A 64 -2.09 -1.16 -21.87
CA GLU A 64 -0.68 -1.11 -22.24
C GLU A 64 -0.20 0.35 -22.23
N GLY A 65 0.87 0.61 -21.48
CA GLY A 65 1.51 1.92 -21.43
C GLY A 65 1.01 2.85 -20.32
N LEU A 66 1.12 4.16 -20.56
CA LEU A 66 0.82 5.17 -19.56
C LEU A 66 -0.68 5.51 -19.56
N SER A 67 -1.20 5.68 -18.36
CA SER A 67 -2.54 6.21 -18.09
C SER A 67 -2.48 7.73 -17.85
N PHE A 68 -3.64 8.39 -17.80
CA PHE A 68 -3.73 9.84 -17.68
C PHE A 68 -4.73 10.23 -16.59
N ILE A 69 -4.39 11.25 -15.79
CA ILE A 69 -5.30 11.88 -14.84
C ILE A 69 -5.99 13.04 -15.57
N GLU A 70 -7.32 13.03 -15.62
CA GLU A 70 -8.12 14.09 -16.23
C GLU A 70 -8.55 15.14 -15.20
N ASP A 71 -8.99 14.70 -14.03
CA ASP A 71 -9.40 15.57 -12.92
C ASP A 71 -9.32 14.82 -11.58
N TYR A 72 -9.63 15.49 -10.49
CA TYR A 72 -9.67 14.93 -9.15
C TYR A 72 -10.65 15.67 -8.25
N SER A 73 -11.07 14.99 -7.19
CA SER A 73 -11.90 15.54 -6.10
C SER A 73 -11.53 14.88 -4.76
N GLN A 74 -12.11 15.32 -3.67
CA GLN A 74 -12.00 14.71 -2.34
C GLN A 74 -10.54 14.41 -1.92
N VAL A 75 -9.69 15.44 -1.95
CA VAL A 75 -8.26 15.29 -1.64
C VAL A 75 -8.05 15.18 -0.13
N GLU A 76 -7.36 14.14 0.26
CA GLU A 76 -6.91 13.92 1.63
C GLU A 76 -5.39 13.87 1.70
N SER A 77 -4.84 14.49 2.72
CA SER A 77 -3.40 14.51 2.98
C SER A 77 -3.13 14.26 4.46
N PHE A 78 -2.09 13.51 4.75
CA PHE A 78 -1.69 13.14 6.09
C PHE A 78 -0.70 14.17 6.66
N LYS A 79 -1.21 15.11 7.47
CA LYS A 79 -0.40 16.24 8.00
C LYS A 79 0.55 15.79 9.11
N GLU A 80 0.07 14.96 10.01
CA GLU A 80 0.89 14.42 11.11
C GLU A 80 1.99 13.50 10.57
N ILE A 81 1.68 12.66 9.57
CA ILE A 81 2.67 11.81 8.91
C ILE A 81 3.72 12.68 8.20
N THR A 82 3.31 13.69 7.45
CA THR A 82 4.25 14.50 6.66
C THR A 82 5.07 15.48 7.49
N SER A 83 4.64 15.82 8.70
CA SER A 83 5.37 16.68 9.63
C SER A 83 6.39 15.93 10.51
N ASP A 84 6.27 14.62 10.66
CA ASP A 84 7.15 13.77 11.46
C ASP A 84 8.02 12.89 10.55
N ILE A 85 9.34 13.06 10.64
CA ILE A 85 10.30 12.33 9.78
C ILE A 85 10.24 10.81 9.97
N PHE A 86 9.94 10.32 11.17
CA PHE A 86 9.83 8.90 11.44
C PHE A 86 8.55 8.34 10.80
N LYS A 87 7.38 8.93 11.08
CA LYS A 87 6.12 8.55 10.46
C LYS A 87 6.19 8.61 8.94
N LEU A 88 6.77 9.68 8.38
CA LEU A 88 6.95 9.82 6.93
C LEU A 88 7.83 8.70 6.35
N SER A 89 8.88 8.30 7.04
CA SER A 89 9.76 7.21 6.60
C SER A 89 9.01 5.87 6.57
N TYR A 90 8.24 5.55 7.61
CA TYR A 90 7.43 4.34 7.67
C TYR A 90 6.31 4.34 6.62
N ALA A 91 5.58 5.44 6.47
CA ALA A 91 4.53 5.57 5.45
C ALA A 91 5.09 5.42 4.02
N THR A 92 6.25 6.02 3.76
CA THR A 92 6.95 5.87 2.47
C THR A 92 7.38 4.43 2.24
N TYR A 93 7.85 3.75 3.27
CA TYR A 93 8.19 2.32 3.21
C TYR A 93 6.94 1.48 2.91
N LEU A 94 5.81 1.73 3.56
CA LEU A 94 4.55 1.03 3.29
C LEU A 94 4.08 1.22 1.85
N ALA A 95 4.22 2.43 1.30
CA ALA A 95 3.92 2.70 -0.11
C ALA A 95 4.83 1.90 -1.05
N ALA A 96 6.13 1.85 -0.76
CA ALA A 96 7.10 1.07 -1.55
C ALA A 96 6.86 -0.44 -1.42
N LEU A 97 6.53 -0.94 -0.23
CA LEU A 97 6.18 -2.35 -0.01
C LEU A 97 4.92 -2.72 -0.79
N THR A 98 3.89 -1.86 -0.78
CA THR A 98 2.67 -2.04 -1.57
C THR A 98 2.99 -2.07 -3.07
N ASP A 99 3.89 -1.20 -3.55
CA ASP A 99 4.35 -1.24 -4.95
C ASP A 99 5.01 -2.58 -5.31
N ALA A 100 5.76 -3.16 -4.40
CA ALA A 100 6.40 -4.47 -4.61
C ALA A 100 5.44 -5.66 -4.50
N THR A 101 4.34 -5.51 -3.78
CA THR A 101 3.41 -6.61 -3.42
C THR A 101 2.54 -7.07 -4.59
N ILE A 102 2.14 -6.15 -5.46
CA ILE A 102 1.23 -6.42 -6.58
C ILE A 102 1.83 -5.98 -7.92
N ALA A 103 1.48 -6.67 -8.99
CA ALA A 103 1.87 -6.27 -10.34
C ALA A 103 1.05 -5.07 -10.85
N ASP A 104 1.59 -4.33 -11.81
CA ASP A 104 0.88 -3.22 -12.44
C ASP A 104 -0.40 -3.71 -13.13
N GLY A 105 -1.49 -2.96 -12.97
CA GLY A 105 -2.79 -3.27 -13.52
C GLY A 105 -3.60 -4.32 -12.75
N VAL A 106 -3.02 -4.95 -11.73
CA VAL A 106 -3.75 -5.88 -10.85
C VAL A 106 -4.51 -5.10 -9.79
N THR A 107 -5.80 -5.38 -9.66
CA THR A 107 -6.66 -4.82 -8.63
C THR A 107 -6.56 -5.66 -7.36
N ASP A 108 -6.43 -4.99 -6.21
CA ASP A 108 -6.52 -5.59 -4.88
C ASP A 108 -7.19 -4.56 -3.94
N ALA A 109 -8.51 -4.52 -3.97
CA ALA A 109 -9.28 -3.58 -3.16
C ALA A 109 -9.09 -3.81 -1.65
N GLN A 110 -8.83 -5.05 -1.22
CA GLN A 110 -8.57 -5.34 0.18
C GLN A 110 -7.23 -4.74 0.63
N LEU A 111 -6.19 -4.86 -0.19
CA LEU A 111 -4.89 -4.25 0.09
C LEU A 111 -5.00 -2.71 0.06
N PHE A 112 -5.78 -2.15 -0.87
CA PHE A 112 -6.02 -0.71 -0.94
C PHE A 112 -6.61 -0.18 0.37
N VAL A 113 -7.74 -0.74 0.81
CA VAL A 113 -8.41 -0.36 2.06
C VAL A 113 -7.52 -0.60 3.28
N PHE A 114 -6.73 -1.67 3.27
CA PHE A 114 -5.82 -1.97 4.37
C PHE A 114 -4.66 -0.96 4.46
N LEU A 115 -4.08 -0.56 3.34
CA LEU A 115 -3.04 0.47 3.30
C LEU A 115 -3.60 1.82 3.76
N GLU A 116 -4.74 2.23 3.20
CA GLU A 116 -5.42 3.48 3.56
C GLU A 116 -5.69 3.52 5.07
N LYS A 117 -6.31 2.46 5.63
CA LYS A 117 -6.60 2.39 7.06
C LYS A 117 -5.34 2.39 7.94
N THR A 118 -4.28 1.77 7.49
CA THR A 118 -2.99 1.80 8.20
C THR A 118 -2.43 3.21 8.28
N LEU A 119 -2.49 3.97 7.17
CA LEU A 119 -2.05 5.37 7.14
C LEU A 119 -2.95 6.28 7.97
N GLU A 120 -4.27 6.09 7.96
CA GLU A 120 -5.20 6.82 8.82
C GLU A 120 -4.87 6.61 10.31
N LEU A 121 -4.68 5.37 10.74
CA LEU A 121 -4.32 5.06 12.13
C LEU A 121 -2.97 5.67 12.54
N MET A 122 -2.01 5.71 11.61
CA MET A 122 -0.72 6.37 11.84
C MET A 122 -0.89 7.91 11.96
N GLU A 123 -1.76 8.51 11.15
CA GLU A 123 -2.14 9.92 11.24
C GLU A 123 -2.81 10.25 12.57
N GLU A 124 -3.70 9.38 13.05
CA GLU A 124 -4.38 9.46 14.36
C GLU A 124 -3.42 9.32 15.55
N GLY A 125 -2.16 8.95 15.31
CA GLY A 125 -1.11 8.88 16.32
C GLY A 125 -0.87 7.50 16.93
N LEU A 126 -1.40 6.44 16.32
CA LEU A 126 -1.03 5.08 16.70
C LEU A 126 0.43 4.79 16.34
N ASP A 127 1.03 3.87 17.08
CA ASP A 127 2.43 3.49 16.94
C ASP A 127 2.77 3.01 15.52
N HIS A 128 3.60 3.79 14.84
CA HIS A 128 3.96 3.54 13.43
C HIS A 128 4.82 2.28 13.24
N GLU A 129 5.61 1.86 14.25
CA GLU A 129 6.40 0.63 14.18
C GLU A 129 5.47 -0.59 14.27
N ILE A 130 4.53 -0.57 15.20
CA ILE A 130 3.54 -1.66 15.36
C ILE A 130 2.66 -1.76 14.13
N LEU A 131 2.14 -0.64 13.61
CA LEU A 131 1.32 -0.63 12.40
C LEU A 131 2.08 -1.19 11.20
N THR A 132 3.36 -0.84 11.06
CA THR A 132 4.21 -1.35 9.99
C THR A 132 4.43 -2.86 10.10
N ASN A 133 4.76 -3.36 11.30
CA ASN A 133 4.92 -4.80 11.54
C ASN A 133 3.64 -5.59 11.22
N ILE A 134 2.48 -5.06 11.59
CA ILE A 134 1.18 -5.67 11.25
C ILE A 134 1.00 -5.70 9.73
N PHE A 135 1.30 -4.60 9.04
CA PHE A 135 1.18 -4.52 7.59
C PHE A 135 2.10 -5.51 6.88
N GLU A 136 3.37 -5.59 7.29
CA GLU A 136 4.35 -6.54 6.74
C GLU A 136 3.86 -7.99 6.86
N ILE A 137 3.38 -8.40 8.02
CA ILE A 137 2.86 -9.74 8.25
C ILE A 137 1.66 -10.04 7.36
N GLN A 138 0.74 -9.08 7.22
CA GLN A 138 -0.48 -9.26 6.44
C GLN A 138 -0.25 -9.31 4.92
N VAL A 139 0.82 -8.72 4.42
CA VAL A 139 1.12 -8.77 2.97
C VAL A 139 1.98 -9.97 2.56
N LEU A 140 2.50 -10.75 3.51
CA LEU A 140 3.36 -11.91 3.23
C LEU A 140 2.71 -12.96 2.34
N ASP A 141 1.41 -13.15 2.45
CA ASP A 141 0.65 -14.11 1.63
C ASP A 141 0.74 -13.77 0.13
N ARG A 142 0.82 -12.48 -0.21
CA ARG A 142 0.98 -11.96 -1.58
C ARG A 142 2.38 -12.24 -2.16
N PHE A 143 3.36 -12.46 -1.28
CA PHE A 143 4.69 -12.93 -1.63
C PHE A 143 4.81 -14.46 -1.60
N GLY A 144 3.69 -15.17 -1.42
CA GLY A 144 3.65 -16.64 -1.34
C GLY A 144 4.06 -17.21 0.01
N VAL A 145 4.29 -16.38 1.02
CA VAL A 145 4.62 -16.81 2.38
C VAL A 145 3.34 -16.86 3.21
N ARG A 146 2.91 -18.07 3.56
CA ARG A 146 1.72 -18.28 4.41
C ARG A 146 2.17 -18.62 5.82
N LEU A 147 1.90 -17.72 6.76
CA LEU A 147 2.15 -17.95 8.18
C LEU A 147 0.88 -18.51 8.83
N ASN A 148 1.05 -19.53 9.67
CA ASN A 148 -0.04 -20.08 10.46
C ASN A 148 0.05 -19.56 11.90
N PHE A 149 -0.85 -18.64 12.25
CA PHE A 149 -0.99 -18.09 13.61
C PHE A 149 -2.24 -18.60 14.35
N HIS A 150 -2.92 -19.62 13.83
CA HIS A 150 -4.19 -20.07 14.37
C HIS A 150 -4.07 -21.37 15.18
N GLU A 151 -3.26 -22.31 14.72
CA GLU A 151 -3.16 -23.65 15.27
C GLU A 151 -1.72 -24.17 15.25
N CYS A 152 -1.46 -25.25 15.99
CA CYS A 152 -0.19 -25.96 15.89
C CYS A 152 -0.03 -26.60 14.50
N VAL A 153 1.09 -26.37 13.83
CA VAL A 153 1.37 -26.89 12.46
C VAL A 153 1.43 -28.43 12.39
N PHE A 154 1.64 -29.10 13.51
CA PHE A 154 1.72 -30.57 13.56
C PHE A 154 0.41 -31.24 13.97
N CYS A 155 -0.24 -30.77 15.03
CA CYS A 155 -1.40 -31.46 15.59
C CYS A 155 -2.71 -30.70 15.43
N HIS A 156 -2.70 -29.51 14.80
CA HIS A 156 -3.85 -28.68 14.50
C HIS A 156 -4.69 -28.26 15.72
N ARG A 157 -4.13 -28.37 16.94
CA ARG A 157 -4.78 -27.89 18.16
C ARG A 157 -4.74 -26.38 18.22
N VAL A 158 -5.81 -25.79 18.72
CA VAL A 158 -6.02 -24.35 18.91
C VAL A 158 -6.09 -24.03 20.40
N GLY A 159 -5.94 -22.73 20.75
CA GLY A 159 -6.17 -22.26 22.13
C GLY A 159 -5.14 -22.74 23.17
N LEU A 160 -3.95 -23.12 22.74
CA LEU A 160 -2.83 -23.53 23.60
C LEU A 160 -1.80 -22.40 23.73
N PRO A 161 -0.91 -22.46 24.72
CA PRO A 161 0.31 -21.67 24.66
C PRO A 161 1.10 -22.08 23.41
N PHE A 162 1.46 -21.11 22.60
CA PHE A 162 2.21 -21.37 21.37
C PHE A 162 3.54 -20.64 21.37
N ASP A 163 4.51 -21.22 20.70
CA ASP A 163 5.73 -20.56 20.25
C ASP A 163 5.76 -20.55 18.71
N PHE A 164 6.43 -19.56 18.12
CA PHE A 164 6.52 -19.44 16.66
C PHE A 164 7.80 -20.09 16.14
N SER A 165 7.64 -20.96 15.17
CA SER A 165 8.76 -21.60 14.50
C SER A 165 8.97 -21.01 13.10
N PHE A 166 10.13 -20.40 12.90
CA PHE A 166 10.56 -19.94 11.56
C PHE A 166 10.76 -21.10 10.58
N LYS A 167 11.25 -22.25 11.07
CA LYS A 167 11.45 -23.47 10.27
C LYS A 167 10.15 -23.97 9.65
N PHE A 168 9.06 -23.89 10.37
CA PHE A 168 7.75 -24.39 9.94
C PHE A 168 6.76 -23.28 9.57
N SER A 169 7.20 -22.03 9.63
CA SER A 169 6.39 -20.84 9.31
C SER A 169 5.04 -20.79 10.04
N GLY A 170 5.04 -21.21 11.32
CA GLY A 170 3.82 -21.27 12.09
C GLY A 170 4.00 -21.62 13.56
N LEU A 171 2.88 -21.85 14.25
CA LEU A 171 2.84 -22.06 15.69
C LEU A 171 3.13 -23.52 16.08
N LEU A 172 3.89 -23.70 17.15
CA LEU A 172 4.11 -24.98 17.82
C LEU A 172 3.46 -24.97 19.21
N CYS A 173 2.75 -26.04 19.56
CA CYS A 173 2.28 -26.23 20.93
C CYS A 173 3.37 -26.87 21.80
N PRO A 174 3.21 -26.89 23.16
CA PRO A 174 4.23 -27.44 24.06
C PRO A 174 4.69 -28.87 23.75
N ASN A 175 3.84 -29.68 23.15
CA ASN A 175 4.20 -31.05 22.78
C ASN A 175 5.11 -31.14 21.55
N HIS A 176 5.29 -30.03 20.82
CA HIS A 176 6.05 -29.96 19.56
C HIS A 176 7.12 -28.86 19.57
N TYR A 177 7.47 -28.30 20.75
CA TYR A 177 8.53 -27.27 20.82
C TYR A 177 9.92 -27.81 20.47
N ALA A 178 10.14 -29.12 20.54
CA ALA A 178 11.41 -29.76 20.27
C ALA A 178 11.59 -30.20 18.80
N GLU A 179 10.59 -29.98 17.93
CA GLU A 179 10.66 -30.31 16.51
C GLU A 179 11.43 -29.22 15.72
#